data_7e26ed43942acbde6addb9b1927b0588
#
_entry.id   7e26ed43942acbde6addb9b1927b0588
#
_cell.length_a   1.000
_cell.length_b   1.000
_cell.length_c   1.000
_cell.angle_alpha   90.00
_cell.angle_beta   90.00
_cell.angle_gamma   90.00
#
_symmetry.space_group_name_H-M   'P 1'
#
loop_
_entity.id
_entity.type
_entity.pdbx_description
1 polymer ?
#
loop_
_entity_poly.entity_id
_entity_poly.type
_entity_poly.pdbx_seq_one_letter_code
_entity_poly.pdbx_strand_id
1 'polypeptide(L)'
;MKAFETTIKPLVKFGEGSSLRAGEKFKLLGCTKVLAGYDANINPAVVDAVIGSIEKEGIEVVRYACSYSDGKDDGVIECRQLALDNKVDGFLAMGGGSTMDIVKAASLLVNVDLPEGAKSLVNYFVGHYNGPDLPRHAGLISIPTTAGTGAEATRSCIIASSALGVKATLSSQAAKADWVLLDPEMTKDLPPYFTAITGMDAIAHACEALCCTRSNIYTEMICGKSLELSWKNLPIVYKEPHNMEARANMSLAAYLALTGESYGNCGHSMAHAIGADFHVPHGHCCAWIAPVALYYTRNDCDHEIRLIARSFGLDDKSPTVAKDVANAMKQLVWSLGIKTPAEMGIKREDFIASAPKVMVDPIHLCCHTPLTEDKARELLGEVYDQKLYE
;
A
#
# COMPACT_ATOMS: atom_id res chain seq x y z
N MET A 1 -7.82 20.62 -18.91
CA MET A 1 -6.77 19.77 -18.28
C MET A 1 -6.42 20.39 -16.93
N LYS A 2 -6.49 19.63 -15.83
CA LYS A 2 -6.09 20.12 -14.51
C LYS A 2 -4.57 20.30 -14.48
N ALA A 3 -4.07 21.38 -13.87
CA ALA A 3 -2.65 21.53 -13.59
C ALA A 3 -2.24 20.53 -12.49
N PHE A 4 -1.06 19.95 -12.62
CA PHE A 4 -0.51 19.02 -11.63
C PHE A 4 1.00 19.18 -11.54
N GLU A 5 1.55 18.72 -10.42
CA GLU A 5 2.97 18.56 -10.15
C GLU A 5 3.24 17.09 -9.84
N THR A 6 4.33 16.55 -10.36
CA THR A 6 4.74 15.17 -10.07
C THR A 6 6.23 15.08 -9.90
N THR A 7 6.68 14.10 -9.13
CA THR A 7 8.10 13.80 -8.94
C THR A 7 8.43 12.44 -9.53
N ILE A 8 9.58 12.33 -10.23
CA ILE A 8 10.07 11.07 -10.84
C ILE A 8 10.94 10.30 -9.83
N LYS A 9 10.57 10.28 -8.58
CA LYS A 9 11.16 9.42 -7.55
C LYS A 9 10.14 8.36 -7.13
N PRO A 10 10.57 7.18 -6.74
CA PRO A 10 11.93 6.62 -6.68
C PRO A 10 12.49 6.20 -8.05
N LEU A 11 13.83 6.01 -8.14
CA LEU A 11 14.44 5.31 -9.26
C LEU A 11 14.10 3.82 -9.15
N VAL A 12 13.77 3.17 -10.27
CA VAL A 12 13.33 1.77 -10.27
C VAL A 12 14.29 0.89 -11.05
N LYS A 13 14.65 -0.24 -10.46
CA LYS A 13 15.25 -1.38 -11.16
C LYS A 13 14.25 -2.53 -11.12
N PHE A 14 13.68 -2.88 -12.27
CA PHE A 14 12.69 -3.93 -12.43
C PHE A 14 13.28 -5.17 -13.10
N GLY A 15 12.85 -6.35 -12.65
CA GLY A 15 13.15 -7.64 -13.24
C GLY A 15 13.79 -8.63 -12.26
N GLU A 16 13.82 -9.91 -12.65
CA GLU A 16 14.37 -11.00 -11.86
C GLU A 16 15.82 -10.73 -11.46
N GLY A 17 16.14 -10.97 -10.18
CA GLY A 17 17.47 -10.74 -9.61
C GLY A 17 17.78 -9.26 -9.34
N SER A 18 16.83 -8.34 -9.55
CA SER A 18 17.06 -6.92 -9.26
C SER A 18 17.33 -6.66 -7.77
N SER A 19 16.75 -7.45 -6.86
CA SER A 19 16.98 -7.38 -5.41
C SER A 19 18.45 -7.58 -5.03
N LEU A 20 19.17 -8.41 -5.78
CA LEU A 20 20.60 -8.69 -5.58
C LEU A 20 21.52 -7.54 -6.04
N ARG A 21 20.95 -6.45 -6.53
CA ARG A 21 21.69 -5.22 -6.89
C ARG A 21 21.67 -4.18 -5.75
N ALA A 22 21.16 -4.54 -4.57
CA ALA A 22 21.06 -3.63 -3.43
C ALA A 22 22.43 -3.05 -3.02
N GLY A 23 23.47 -3.86 -2.97
CA GLY A 23 24.82 -3.41 -2.64
C GLY A 23 25.37 -2.37 -3.62
N GLU A 24 25.22 -2.62 -4.93
CA GLU A 24 25.58 -1.65 -5.98
C GLU A 24 24.86 -0.30 -5.77
N LYS A 25 23.58 -0.35 -5.43
CA LYS A 25 22.79 0.88 -5.26
C LYS A 25 23.16 1.63 -3.99
N PHE A 26 23.42 0.95 -2.87
CA PHE A 26 23.94 1.60 -1.66
C PHE A 26 25.32 2.22 -1.88
N LYS A 27 26.17 1.56 -2.64
CA LYS A 27 27.48 2.12 -3.01
C LYS A 27 27.35 3.41 -3.84
N LEU A 28 26.41 3.44 -4.80
CA LEU A 28 26.11 4.65 -5.57
C LEU A 28 25.58 5.79 -4.69
N LEU A 29 24.88 5.47 -3.59
CA LEU A 29 24.42 6.44 -2.60
C LEU A 29 25.50 6.86 -1.61
N GLY A 30 26.68 6.26 -1.66
CA GLY A 30 27.80 6.55 -0.76
C GLY A 30 27.63 5.96 0.63
N CYS A 31 26.74 4.99 0.82
CA CYS A 31 26.52 4.36 2.11
C CYS A 31 27.68 3.42 2.47
N THR A 32 28.03 3.41 3.76
CA THR A 32 29.09 2.57 4.33
C THR A 32 28.56 1.58 5.35
N LYS A 33 27.42 1.88 5.98
CA LYS A 33 26.76 1.05 6.99
C LYS A 33 25.24 1.16 6.88
N VAL A 34 24.58 0.04 6.60
CA VAL A 34 23.14 -0.02 6.30
C VAL A 34 22.39 -0.78 7.38
N LEU A 35 21.25 -0.26 7.83
CA LEU A 35 20.26 -1.06 8.56
C LEU A 35 19.37 -1.77 7.54
N ALA A 36 19.43 -3.10 7.52
CA ALA A 36 18.54 -3.93 6.72
C ALA A 36 17.34 -4.34 7.56
N GLY A 37 16.23 -3.61 7.42
CA GLY A 37 14.93 -3.97 7.98
C GLY A 37 14.16 -4.87 7.02
N TYR A 38 13.79 -6.06 7.48
CA TYR A 38 13.09 -7.06 6.67
C TYR A 38 11.99 -7.77 7.46
N ASP A 39 10.95 -8.22 6.75
CA ASP A 39 9.89 -9.02 7.35
C ASP A 39 10.46 -10.34 7.87
N ALA A 40 10.24 -10.64 9.14
CA ALA A 40 10.76 -11.83 9.83
C ALA A 40 10.25 -13.16 9.23
N ASN A 41 9.19 -13.12 8.42
CA ASN A 41 8.62 -14.31 7.77
C ASN A 41 9.23 -14.60 6.39
N ILE A 42 10.11 -13.73 5.87
CA ILE A 42 10.82 -14.00 4.62
C ILE A 42 11.79 -15.17 4.83
N ASN A 43 11.88 -16.04 3.82
CA ASN A 43 12.83 -17.15 3.86
C ASN A 43 14.26 -16.63 4.16
N PRO A 44 14.94 -17.11 5.22
CA PRO A 44 16.28 -16.64 5.61
C PRO A 44 17.29 -16.67 4.48
N ALA A 45 17.23 -17.68 3.58
CA ALA A 45 18.14 -17.75 2.45
C ALA A 45 17.98 -16.59 1.45
N VAL A 46 16.74 -16.08 1.27
CA VAL A 46 16.47 -14.91 0.44
C VAL A 46 17.03 -13.66 1.11
N VAL A 47 16.79 -13.51 2.43
CA VAL A 47 17.35 -12.41 3.22
C VAL A 47 18.87 -12.39 3.14
N ASP A 48 19.50 -13.54 3.36
CA ASP A 48 20.96 -13.69 3.33
C ASP A 48 21.56 -13.40 1.94
N ALA A 49 20.87 -13.78 0.88
CA ALA A 49 21.30 -13.46 -0.49
C ALA A 49 21.31 -11.94 -0.76
N VAL A 50 20.26 -11.23 -0.34
CA VAL A 50 20.17 -9.76 -0.50
C VAL A 50 21.22 -9.08 0.37
N ILE A 51 21.33 -9.44 1.65
CA ILE A 51 22.32 -8.88 2.57
C ILE A 51 23.74 -9.16 2.08
N GLY A 52 24.02 -10.39 1.66
CA GLY A 52 25.33 -10.76 1.09
C GLY A 52 25.69 -9.96 -0.16
N SER A 53 24.68 -9.50 -0.94
CA SER A 53 24.94 -8.60 -2.07
C SER A 53 25.43 -7.21 -1.61
N ILE A 54 24.99 -6.76 -0.42
CA ILE A 54 25.42 -5.48 0.17
C ILE A 54 26.83 -5.63 0.76
N GLU A 55 27.06 -6.69 1.53
CA GLU A 55 28.35 -6.98 2.16
C GLU A 55 29.48 -7.17 1.14
N LYS A 56 29.20 -7.74 -0.04
CA LYS A 56 30.16 -7.88 -1.15
C LYS A 56 30.71 -6.54 -1.66
N GLU A 57 29.96 -5.46 -1.50
CA GLU A 57 30.40 -4.12 -1.86
C GLU A 57 31.21 -3.43 -0.73
N GLY A 58 31.50 -4.16 0.35
CA GLY A 58 32.27 -3.66 1.50
C GLY A 58 31.42 -2.81 2.46
N ILE A 59 30.10 -2.93 2.42
CA ILE A 59 29.15 -2.16 3.24
C ILE A 59 28.77 -3.02 4.45
N GLU A 60 28.90 -2.47 5.65
CA GLU A 60 28.47 -3.13 6.89
C GLU A 60 26.96 -3.19 7.00
N VAL A 61 26.39 -4.32 7.44
CA VAL A 61 24.94 -4.49 7.55
C VAL A 61 24.52 -4.79 9.00
N VAL A 62 23.62 -3.98 9.52
CA VAL A 62 22.91 -4.19 10.78
C VAL A 62 21.54 -4.79 10.45
N ARG A 63 21.23 -5.98 10.97
CA ARG A 63 19.98 -6.68 10.69
C ARG A 63 18.89 -6.29 11.66
N TYR A 64 17.69 -6.00 11.13
CA TYR A 64 16.47 -5.78 11.89
C TYR A 64 15.36 -6.67 11.33
N ALA A 65 15.04 -7.77 12.01
CA ALA A 65 13.93 -8.66 11.66
C ALA A 65 12.61 -8.08 12.22
N CYS A 66 11.81 -7.48 11.37
CA CYS A 66 10.52 -6.89 11.74
C CYS A 66 9.46 -7.98 11.89
N SER A 67 8.88 -8.12 13.07
CA SER A 67 7.83 -9.10 13.40
C SER A 67 6.43 -8.48 13.53
N TYR A 68 6.29 -7.20 13.27
CA TYR A 68 5.01 -6.48 13.39
C TYR A 68 4.12 -6.71 12.17
N SER A 69 2.93 -7.27 12.40
CA SER A 69 1.93 -7.52 11.34
C SER A 69 1.27 -6.25 10.80
N ASP A 70 1.19 -5.22 11.63
CA ASP A 70 0.79 -3.85 11.27
C ASP A 70 1.98 -2.93 11.51
N GLY A 71 2.09 -1.84 10.76
CA GLY A 71 3.17 -0.87 10.93
C GLY A 71 3.09 -0.16 12.29
N LYS A 72 3.42 -0.85 13.39
CA LYS A 72 3.28 -0.32 14.76
C LYS A 72 4.35 0.71 15.09
N ASP A 73 3.94 1.70 15.88
CA ASP A 73 4.82 2.77 16.39
C ASP A 73 5.99 2.22 17.23
N ASP A 74 5.80 1.15 18.01
CA ASP A 74 6.89 0.49 18.74
C ASP A 74 7.99 -0.02 17.78
N GLY A 75 7.60 -0.63 16.64
CA GLY A 75 8.56 -1.07 15.63
C GLY A 75 9.35 0.07 15.00
N VAL A 76 8.73 1.24 14.84
CA VAL A 76 9.43 2.46 14.37
C VAL A 76 10.49 2.88 15.40
N ILE A 77 10.15 2.89 16.68
CA ILE A 77 11.07 3.27 17.76
C ILE A 77 12.23 2.28 17.86
N GLU A 78 11.95 0.97 17.81
CA GLU A 78 12.99 -0.08 17.84
C GLU A 78 13.96 0.06 16.65
N CYS A 79 13.42 0.16 15.43
CA CYS A 79 14.21 0.31 14.21
C CYS A 79 15.07 1.59 14.26
N ARG A 80 14.48 2.72 14.69
CA ARG A 80 15.17 3.98 14.87
C ARG A 80 16.30 3.88 15.90
N GLN A 81 16.04 3.27 17.07
CA GLN A 81 17.04 3.15 18.13
C GLN A 81 18.22 2.31 17.65
N LEU A 82 17.94 1.19 17.00
CA LEU A 82 19.00 0.33 16.42
C LEU A 82 19.86 1.09 15.39
N ALA A 83 19.23 1.94 14.57
CA ALA A 83 19.91 2.79 13.59
C ALA A 83 20.83 3.81 14.26
N LEU A 84 20.37 4.45 15.35
CA LEU A 84 21.15 5.43 16.12
C LEU A 84 22.35 4.77 16.82
N ASP A 85 22.13 3.66 17.50
CA ASP A 85 23.18 2.94 18.25
C ASP A 85 24.32 2.47 17.33
N ASN A 86 23.98 2.14 16.09
CA ASN A 86 24.93 1.68 15.08
C ASN A 86 25.42 2.76 14.12
N LYS A 87 24.88 3.99 14.19
CA LYS A 87 25.26 5.13 13.35
C LYS A 87 25.18 4.79 11.84
N VAL A 88 24.07 4.20 11.42
CA VAL A 88 23.87 3.81 10.03
C VAL A 88 23.68 5.03 9.12
N ASP A 89 24.14 4.93 7.88
CA ASP A 89 24.01 5.94 6.82
C ASP A 89 23.12 5.47 5.65
N GLY A 90 22.53 4.27 5.78
CA GLY A 90 21.59 3.72 4.81
C GLY A 90 20.52 2.83 5.45
N PHE A 91 19.38 2.70 4.77
CA PHE A 91 18.27 1.84 5.16
C PHE A 91 17.81 0.98 4.00
N LEU A 92 17.69 -0.33 4.23
CA LEU A 92 16.99 -1.26 3.36
C LEU A 92 15.63 -1.57 3.97
N ALA A 93 14.55 -1.34 3.23
CA ALA A 93 13.20 -1.74 3.60
C ALA A 93 12.76 -2.92 2.72
N MET A 94 12.81 -4.15 3.24
CA MET A 94 12.49 -5.37 2.50
C MET A 94 11.31 -6.10 3.14
N GLY A 95 10.14 -6.09 2.48
CA GLY A 95 8.94 -6.70 3.05
C GLY A 95 7.64 -6.24 2.40
N GLY A 96 6.54 -6.48 3.08
CA GLY A 96 5.25 -5.87 2.77
C GLY A 96 5.14 -4.44 3.32
N GLY A 97 3.96 -3.82 3.16
CA GLY A 97 3.71 -2.45 3.58
C GLY A 97 4.09 -2.15 5.02
N SER A 98 3.73 -3.01 5.96
CA SER A 98 4.00 -2.82 7.40
C SER A 98 5.49 -2.67 7.70
N THR A 99 6.32 -3.58 7.18
CA THR A 99 7.77 -3.52 7.36
C THR A 99 8.36 -2.30 6.66
N MET A 100 7.92 -2.02 5.43
CA MET A 100 8.42 -0.86 4.68
C MET A 100 8.09 0.45 5.39
N ASP A 101 6.88 0.61 5.90
CA ASP A 101 6.46 1.84 6.58
C ASP A 101 7.20 2.05 7.90
N ILE A 102 7.48 0.99 8.67
CA ILE A 102 8.33 1.04 9.86
C ILE A 102 9.73 1.58 9.50
N VAL A 103 10.38 0.98 8.51
CA VAL A 103 11.76 1.33 8.15
C VAL A 103 11.84 2.74 7.54
N LYS A 104 10.89 3.09 6.69
CA LYS A 104 10.76 4.44 6.11
C LYS A 104 10.57 5.49 7.20
N ALA A 105 9.62 5.27 8.12
CA ALA A 105 9.38 6.17 9.24
C ALA A 105 10.61 6.31 10.14
N ALA A 106 11.26 5.20 10.50
CA ALA A 106 12.49 5.22 11.27
C ALA A 106 13.58 6.04 10.57
N SER A 107 13.76 5.89 9.25
CA SER A 107 14.76 6.63 8.48
C SER A 107 14.55 8.15 8.47
N LEU A 108 13.30 8.62 8.58
CA LEU A 108 12.98 10.04 8.72
C LEU A 108 13.25 10.56 10.13
N LEU A 109 13.05 9.71 11.13
CA LEU A 109 13.02 10.11 12.52
C LEU A 109 14.35 9.93 13.26
N VAL A 110 15.42 9.44 12.61
CA VAL A 110 16.75 9.28 13.23
C VAL A 110 17.33 10.60 13.73
N ASN A 111 16.99 11.72 13.11
CA ASN A 111 17.48 13.06 13.48
C ASN A 111 16.44 13.88 14.24
N VAL A 112 15.38 13.24 14.71
CA VAL A 112 14.29 13.89 15.44
C VAL A 112 14.35 13.49 16.91
N ASP A 113 14.14 14.45 17.81
CA ASP A 113 14.02 14.15 19.24
C ASP A 113 12.64 13.53 19.56
N LEU A 114 12.66 12.36 20.19
CA LEU A 114 11.47 11.62 20.59
C LEU A 114 11.58 11.25 22.09
N PRO A 115 11.45 12.22 23.00
CA PRO A 115 11.73 12.02 24.43
C PRO A 115 10.79 10.99 25.08
N GLU A 116 9.55 10.85 24.58
CA GLU A 116 8.55 9.93 25.08
C GLU A 116 8.37 8.68 24.18
N GLY A 117 9.34 8.41 23.30
CA GLY A 117 9.28 7.26 22.39
C GLY A 117 8.04 7.27 21.50
N ALA A 118 7.28 6.18 21.48
CA ALA A 118 6.10 6.01 20.62
C ALA A 118 5.03 7.11 20.82
N LYS A 119 4.86 7.65 22.02
CA LYS A 119 3.91 8.74 22.27
C LYS A 119 4.27 10.03 21.55
N SER A 120 5.56 10.34 21.44
CA SER A 120 6.04 11.53 20.74
C SER A 120 5.85 11.45 19.22
N LEU A 121 5.64 10.25 18.66
CA LEU A 121 5.34 10.07 17.23
C LEU A 121 4.07 10.81 16.79
N VAL A 122 3.08 10.96 17.67
CA VAL A 122 1.83 11.69 17.38
C VAL A 122 2.12 13.09 16.80
N ASN A 123 3.16 13.74 17.29
CA ASN A 123 3.54 15.09 16.85
C ASN A 123 4.00 15.15 15.38
N TYR A 124 4.28 14.02 14.75
CA TYR A 124 4.78 13.92 13.37
C TYR A 124 3.76 13.36 12.39
N PHE A 125 2.57 12.98 12.84
CA PHE A 125 1.50 12.52 11.97
C PHE A 125 0.80 13.68 11.25
N VAL A 126 0.28 13.38 10.06
CA VAL A 126 -0.55 14.31 9.28
C VAL A 126 -1.73 14.80 10.14
N GLY A 127 -1.95 16.12 10.14
CA GLY A 127 -2.95 16.76 11.00
C GLY A 127 -2.43 17.19 12.37
N HIS A 128 -1.30 16.67 12.81
CA HIS A 128 -0.63 17.05 14.07
C HIS A 128 0.71 17.79 13.82
N TYR A 129 1.39 17.45 12.73
CA TYR A 129 2.67 18.06 12.37
C TYR A 129 2.49 19.30 11.50
N ASN A 130 2.99 20.45 11.97
CA ASN A 130 2.94 21.73 11.26
C ASN A 130 4.34 22.28 10.91
N GLY A 131 5.37 21.44 11.03
CA GLY A 131 6.75 21.81 10.69
C GLY A 131 7.06 21.67 9.20
N PRO A 132 8.31 21.99 8.80
CA PRO A 132 8.79 21.74 7.44
C PRO A 132 8.84 20.24 7.13
N ASP A 133 8.87 19.89 5.86
CA ASP A 133 8.98 18.49 5.44
C ASP A 133 10.19 17.82 6.11
N LEU A 134 9.99 16.63 6.69
CA LEU A 134 11.03 15.93 7.44
C LEU A 134 12.16 15.49 6.49
N PRO A 135 13.41 15.90 6.71
CA PRO A 135 14.52 15.48 5.88
C PRO A 135 14.95 14.05 6.21
N ARG A 136 15.52 13.39 5.22
CA ARG A 136 16.26 12.13 5.39
C ARG A 136 17.71 12.35 4.93
N HIS A 137 18.66 11.96 5.76
CA HIS A 137 20.08 12.12 5.50
C HIS A 137 20.79 10.81 5.15
N ALA A 138 20.08 9.70 5.21
CA ALA A 138 20.57 8.36 4.88
C ALA A 138 20.02 7.88 3.54
N GLY A 139 20.74 7.00 2.83
CA GLY A 139 20.22 6.33 1.64
C GLY A 139 19.04 5.41 1.99
N LEU A 140 18.05 5.28 1.11
CA LEU A 140 16.91 4.38 1.31
C LEU A 140 16.65 3.55 0.06
N ILE A 141 16.65 2.22 0.22
CA ILE A 141 16.28 1.27 -0.82
C ILE A 141 15.08 0.45 -0.35
N SER A 142 14.08 0.29 -1.21
CA SER A 142 12.91 -0.54 -0.93
C SER A 142 12.87 -1.76 -1.84
N ILE A 143 12.58 -2.93 -1.25
CA ILE A 143 12.40 -4.22 -1.94
C ILE A 143 11.05 -4.80 -1.50
N PRO A 144 9.98 -4.62 -2.28
CA PRO A 144 8.68 -5.18 -1.92
C PRO A 144 8.66 -6.71 -2.06
N THR A 145 8.03 -7.38 -1.10
CA THR A 145 7.77 -8.84 -1.12
C THR A 145 6.29 -9.17 -1.27
N THR A 146 5.46 -8.15 -1.44
CA THR A 146 4.04 -8.24 -1.78
C THR A 146 3.76 -7.38 -3.00
N ALA A 147 2.74 -7.74 -3.76
CA ALA A 147 2.30 -6.99 -4.94
C ALA A 147 0.92 -6.35 -4.66
N GLY A 148 0.90 -5.33 -3.83
CA GLY A 148 -0.37 -4.71 -3.38
C GLY A 148 -0.21 -3.30 -2.87
N THR A 149 0.43 -3.14 -1.74
CA THR A 149 0.46 -1.88 -0.97
C THR A 149 1.13 -0.71 -1.69
N GLY A 150 2.05 -0.98 -2.63
CA GLY A 150 2.83 0.07 -3.29
C GLY A 150 3.59 1.00 -2.34
N ALA A 151 3.81 0.59 -1.09
CA ALA A 151 4.47 1.40 -0.06
C ALA A 151 5.87 1.87 -0.49
N GLU A 152 6.54 1.10 -1.35
CA GLU A 152 7.83 1.45 -1.96
C GLU A 152 7.78 2.70 -2.85
N ALA A 153 6.60 3.01 -3.41
CA ALA A 153 6.41 4.15 -4.32
C ALA A 153 6.02 5.44 -3.58
N THR A 154 5.52 5.33 -2.34
CA THR A 154 4.85 6.43 -1.65
C THR A 154 5.76 7.25 -0.75
N ARG A 155 5.33 8.50 -0.50
CA ARG A 155 5.88 9.37 0.55
C ARG A 155 5.25 9.16 1.92
N SER A 156 4.25 8.28 2.02
CA SER A 156 3.49 8.01 3.24
C SER A 156 4.00 6.77 3.95
N CYS A 157 3.93 6.80 5.28
CA CYS A 157 4.13 5.65 6.15
C CYS A 157 2.87 5.54 7.01
N ILE A 158 2.16 4.43 6.92
CA ILE A 158 0.93 4.18 7.67
C ILE A 158 1.28 3.44 8.96
N ILE A 159 1.15 4.14 10.08
CA ILE A 159 1.60 3.63 11.39
C ILE A 159 0.39 3.44 12.31
N ALA A 160 0.26 2.23 12.84
CA ALA A 160 -0.71 1.96 13.89
C ALA A 160 -0.23 2.60 15.20
N SER A 161 -0.86 3.71 15.56
CA SER A 161 -0.49 4.50 16.73
C SER A 161 -1.15 3.96 17.99
N SER A 162 -0.36 3.50 18.92
CA SER A 162 -0.82 3.06 20.26
C SER A 162 -1.42 4.22 21.06
N ALA A 163 -0.92 5.44 20.86
CA ALA A 163 -1.38 6.63 21.57
C ALA A 163 -2.74 7.15 21.05
N LEU A 164 -3.01 7.02 19.74
CA LEU A 164 -4.26 7.46 19.11
C LEU A 164 -5.29 6.34 18.98
N GLY A 165 -4.88 5.06 19.05
CA GLY A 165 -5.76 3.90 18.84
C GLY A 165 -6.27 3.75 17.40
N VAL A 166 -5.59 4.38 16.43
CA VAL A 166 -5.93 4.37 15.01
C VAL A 166 -4.67 4.24 14.14
N LYS A 167 -4.85 3.92 12.85
CA LYS A 167 -3.79 4.06 11.85
C LYS A 167 -3.62 5.55 11.50
N ALA A 168 -2.42 6.05 11.66
CA ALA A 168 -2.06 7.45 11.39
C ALA A 168 -0.96 7.52 10.32
N THR A 169 -0.95 8.59 9.55
CA THR A 169 -0.02 8.78 8.44
C THR A 169 1.12 9.71 8.84
N LEU A 170 2.36 9.23 8.76
CA LEU A 170 3.55 10.08 8.68
C LEU A 170 3.87 10.28 7.20
N SER A 171 4.06 11.53 6.76
CA SER A 171 4.27 11.83 5.35
C SER A 171 5.42 12.80 5.16
N SER A 172 6.34 12.48 4.25
CA SER A 172 7.43 13.35 3.81
C SER A 172 7.88 12.94 2.40
N GLN A 173 8.28 13.89 1.56
CA GLN A 173 8.90 13.58 0.27
C GLN A 173 10.18 12.74 0.45
N ALA A 174 10.86 12.90 1.56
CA ALA A 174 12.06 12.12 1.90
C ALA A 174 11.76 10.66 2.29
N ALA A 175 10.50 10.28 2.53
CA ALA A 175 10.10 8.87 2.70
C ALA A 175 10.09 8.08 1.39
N LYS A 176 10.04 8.76 0.23
CA LYS A 176 10.24 8.07 -1.06
C LYS A 176 11.64 7.49 -1.10
N ALA A 177 11.75 6.21 -1.45
CA ALA A 177 13.04 5.55 -1.59
C ALA A 177 13.91 6.23 -2.67
N ASP A 178 15.22 6.14 -2.55
CA ASP A 178 16.13 6.53 -3.63
C ASP A 178 16.08 5.51 -4.77
N TRP A 179 16.00 4.23 -4.38
CA TRP A 179 15.82 3.12 -5.30
C TRP A 179 14.72 2.18 -4.84
N VAL A 180 13.93 1.70 -5.80
CA VAL A 180 13.05 0.54 -5.64
C VAL A 180 13.58 -0.58 -6.51
N LEU A 181 13.77 -1.75 -5.91
CA LEU A 181 14.20 -2.95 -6.61
C LEU A 181 12.98 -3.88 -6.70
N LEU A 182 12.28 -3.80 -7.84
CA LEU A 182 11.08 -4.59 -8.11
C LEU A 182 11.50 -5.95 -8.70
N ASP A 183 11.71 -6.91 -7.83
CA ASP A 183 12.12 -8.26 -8.18
C ASP A 183 10.95 -9.23 -8.05
N PRO A 184 10.45 -9.81 -9.15
CA PRO A 184 9.37 -10.80 -9.10
C PRO A 184 9.68 -12.01 -8.22
N GLU A 185 10.96 -12.41 -8.12
CA GLU A 185 11.42 -13.49 -7.26
C GLU A 185 11.06 -13.29 -5.78
N MET A 186 10.97 -12.03 -5.34
CA MET A 186 10.62 -11.68 -3.97
C MET A 186 9.15 -11.96 -3.63
N THR A 187 8.30 -12.16 -4.62
CA THR A 187 6.86 -12.44 -4.44
C THR A 187 6.46 -13.87 -4.80
N LYS A 188 7.38 -14.70 -5.33
CA LYS A 188 7.06 -16.03 -5.89
C LYS A 188 6.47 -17.01 -4.87
N ASP A 189 6.94 -16.93 -3.62
CA ASP A 189 6.51 -17.82 -2.54
C ASP A 189 5.38 -17.21 -1.67
N LEU A 190 4.82 -16.06 -2.09
CA LEU A 190 3.70 -15.44 -1.38
C LEU A 190 2.48 -16.37 -1.43
N PRO A 191 1.91 -16.77 -0.27
CA PRO A 191 0.76 -17.67 -0.21
C PRO A 191 -0.43 -17.17 -1.04
N PRO A 192 -1.26 -18.07 -1.62
CA PRO A 192 -2.39 -17.68 -2.46
C PRO A 192 -3.34 -16.67 -1.81
N TYR A 193 -3.61 -16.82 -0.51
CA TYR A 193 -4.43 -15.87 0.23
C TYR A 193 -3.84 -14.45 0.21
N PHE A 194 -2.55 -14.30 0.53
CA PHE A 194 -1.90 -12.99 0.49
C PHE A 194 -1.75 -12.46 -0.94
N THR A 195 -1.52 -13.35 -1.92
CA THR A 195 -1.53 -12.97 -3.34
C THR A 195 -2.89 -12.37 -3.73
N ALA A 196 -4.00 -13.00 -3.32
CA ALA A 196 -5.36 -12.53 -3.60
C ALA A 196 -5.64 -11.16 -2.97
N ILE A 197 -5.45 -11.03 -1.66
CA ILE A 197 -5.83 -9.80 -0.94
C ILE A 197 -4.91 -8.62 -1.28
N THR A 198 -3.61 -8.86 -1.48
CA THR A 198 -2.72 -7.76 -1.89
C THR A 198 -2.95 -7.35 -3.35
N GLY A 199 -3.25 -8.30 -4.23
CA GLY A 199 -3.62 -7.98 -5.61
C GLY A 199 -4.92 -7.17 -5.71
N MET A 200 -5.91 -7.48 -4.88
CA MET A 200 -7.14 -6.66 -4.77
C MET A 200 -6.88 -5.28 -4.20
N ASP A 201 -5.92 -5.15 -3.28
CA ASP A 201 -5.46 -3.86 -2.76
C ASP A 201 -4.86 -2.98 -3.87
N ALA A 202 -4.01 -3.54 -4.73
CA ALA A 202 -3.47 -2.82 -5.89
C ALA A 202 -4.59 -2.36 -6.86
N ILE A 203 -5.59 -3.19 -7.10
CA ILE A 203 -6.76 -2.83 -7.93
C ILE A 203 -7.56 -1.71 -7.26
N ALA A 204 -7.81 -1.81 -5.94
CA ALA A 204 -8.52 -0.79 -5.18
C ALA A 204 -7.77 0.56 -5.24
N HIS A 205 -6.46 0.57 -4.99
CA HIS A 205 -5.63 1.77 -5.09
C HIS A 205 -5.76 2.45 -6.45
N ALA A 206 -5.62 1.70 -7.55
CA ALA A 206 -5.69 2.27 -8.89
C ALA A 206 -7.10 2.79 -9.24
N CYS A 207 -8.17 2.07 -8.86
CA CYS A 207 -9.56 2.52 -9.04
C CYS A 207 -9.85 3.81 -8.25
N GLU A 208 -9.47 3.83 -6.97
CA GLU A 208 -9.70 4.98 -6.10
C GLU A 208 -8.86 6.19 -6.51
N ALA A 209 -7.63 5.96 -6.95
CA ALA A 209 -6.78 7.01 -7.47
C ALA A 209 -7.40 7.71 -8.69
N LEU A 210 -7.99 6.96 -9.60
CA LEU A 210 -8.72 7.51 -10.74
C LEU A 210 -9.93 8.33 -10.30
N CYS A 211 -10.72 7.81 -9.35
CA CYS A 211 -11.93 8.47 -8.83
C CYS A 211 -11.65 9.46 -7.69
N CYS A 212 -10.42 9.92 -7.54
CA CYS A 212 -10.00 10.88 -6.51
C CYS A 212 -10.09 12.32 -7.03
N THR A 213 -10.44 13.28 -6.16
CA THR A 213 -10.47 14.72 -6.50
C THR A 213 -9.14 15.27 -7.02
N ARG A 214 -8.03 14.57 -6.75
CA ARG A 214 -6.67 14.90 -7.21
C ARG A 214 -6.29 14.23 -8.52
N SER A 215 -7.13 13.34 -9.07
CA SER A 215 -6.89 12.66 -10.34
C SER A 215 -6.62 13.67 -11.48
N ASN A 216 -5.70 13.30 -12.35
CA ASN A 216 -5.26 14.09 -13.49
C ASN A 216 -4.77 13.16 -14.61
N ILE A 217 -4.38 13.71 -15.76
CA ILE A 217 -3.95 12.92 -16.92
C ILE A 217 -2.76 11.98 -16.63
N TYR A 218 -1.86 12.35 -15.73
CA TYR A 218 -0.76 11.49 -15.32
C TYR A 218 -1.27 10.29 -14.51
N THR A 219 -2.19 10.53 -13.57
CA THR A 219 -2.89 9.49 -12.81
C THR A 219 -3.64 8.53 -13.74
N GLU A 220 -4.40 9.07 -14.72
CA GLU A 220 -5.15 8.25 -15.69
C GLU A 220 -4.22 7.30 -16.46
N MET A 221 -3.10 7.83 -16.97
CA MET A 221 -2.13 7.04 -17.74
C MET A 221 -1.52 5.92 -16.89
N ILE A 222 -1.10 6.23 -15.66
CA ILE A 222 -0.38 5.29 -14.79
C ILE A 222 -1.34 4.26 -14.19
N CYS A 223 -2.45 4.70 -13.60
CA CYS A 223 -3.42 3.82 -12.95
C CYS A 223 -4.21 2.99 -13.96
N GLY A 224 -4.51 3.53 -15.16
CA GLY A 224 -5.09 2.75 -16.24
C GLY A 224 -4.20 1.57 -16.64
N LYS A 225 -2.87 1.77 -16.73
CA LYS A 225 -1.94 0.66 -16.99
C LYS A 225 -1.81 -0.30 -15.83
N SER A 226 -1.81 0.21 -14.60
CA SER A 226 -1.85 -0.63 -13.39
C SER A 226 -3.05 -1.58 -13.40
N LEU A 227 -4.25 -1.07 -13.71
CA LEU A 227 -5.48 -1.86 -13.78
C LEU A 227 -5.44 -2.92 -14.89
N GLU A 228 -4.96 -2.57 -16.08
CA GLU A 228 -4.79 -3.53 -17.17
C GLU A 228 -3.90 -4.72 -16.75
N LEU A 229 -2.78 -4.43 -16.09
CA LEU A 229 -1.84 -5.45 -15.63
C LEU A 229 -2.42 -6.28 -14.48
N SER A 230 -2.96 -5.64 -13.44
CA SER A 230 -3.45 -6.33 -12.25
C SER A 230 -4.69 -7.16 -12.55
N TRP A 231 -5.65 -6.61 -13.30
CA TRP A 231 -6.89 -7.31 -13.66
C TRP A 231 -6.64 -8.58 -14.44
N LYS A 232 -5.73 -8.53 -15.41
CA LYS A 232 -5.36 -9.68 -16.23
C LYS A 232 -4.57 -10.73 -15.46
N ASN A 233 -3.62 -10.31 -14.63
CA ASN A 233 -2.62 -11.21 -14.06
C ASN A 233 -2.97 -11.74 -12.66
N LEU A 234 -3.82 -11.07 -11.88
CA LEU A 234 -4.19 -11.53 -10.54
C LEU A 234 -4.85 -12.93 -10.57
N PRO A 235 -5.84 -13.21 -11.45
CA PRO A 235 -6.40 -14.57 -11.55
C PRO A 235 -5.39 -15.63 -11.98
N ILE A 236 -4.40 -15.22 -12.80
CA ILE A 236 -3.35 -16.12 -13.29
C ILE A 236 -2.41 -16.47 -12.13
N VAL A 237 -1.84 -15.48 -11.47
CA VAL A 237 -0.86 -15.71 -10.39
C VAL A 237 -1.48 -16.37 -9.17
N TYR A 238 -2.79 -16.20 -8.94
CA TYR A 238 -3.53 -16.90 -7.88
C TYR A 238 -3.62 -18.41 -8.14
N LYS A 239 -3.85 -18.81 -9.40
CA LYS A 239 -3.93 -20.22 -9.80
C LYS A 239 -2.57 -20.83 -10.07
N GLU A 240 -1.64 -20.04 -10.58
CA GLU A 240 -0.30 -20.42 -11.00
C GLU A 240 0.73 -19.59 -10.22
N PRO A 241 0.97 -19.90 -8.93
CA PRO A 241 1.81 -19.03 -8.05
C PRO A 241 3.24 -18.80 -8.57
N HIS A 242 3.78 -19.70 -9.35
CA HIS A 242 5.13 -19.61 -9.93
C HIS A 242 5.15 -19.14 -11.40
N ASN A 243 4.05 -18.57 -11.90
CA ASN A 243 4.05 -17.89 -13.18
C ASN A 243 4.77 -16.54 -13.03
N MET A 244 6.07 -16.52 -13.33
CA MET A 244 6.95 -15.38 -13.08
C MET A 244 6.57 -14.15 -13.91
N GLU A 245 6.02 -14.32 -15.12
CA GLU A 245 5.51 -13.21 -15.91
C GLU A 245 4.31 -12.53 -15.19
N ALA A 246 3.36 -13.34 -14.69
CA ALA A 246 2.23 -12.82 -13.93
C ALA A 246 2.69 -12.15 -12.61
N ARG A 247 3.68 -12.74 -11.90
CA ARG A 247 4.30 -12.10 -10.71
C ARG A 247 4.92 -10.75 -11.06
N ALA A 248 5.70 -10.68 -12.13
CA ALA A 248 6.32 -9.45 -12.59
C ALA A 248 5.27 -8.37 -12.91
N ASN A 249 4.22 -8.75 -13.65
CA ASN A 249 3.13 -7.85 -13.99
C ASN A 249 2.37 -7.35 -12.74
N MET A 250 2.12 -8.20 -11.75
CA MET A 250 1.49 -7.80 -10.49
C MET A 250 2.38 -6.86 -9.68
N SER A 251 3.69 -7.13 -9.57
CA SER A 251 4.62 -6.25 -8.87
C SER A 251 4.68 -4.87 -9.52
N LEU A 252 4.73 -4.83 -10.86
CA LEU A 252 4.71 -3.58 -11.60
C LEU A 252 3.36 -2.85 -11.43
N ALA A 253 2.24 -3.56 -11.46
CA ALA A 253 0.91 -2.98 -11.27
C ALA A 253 0.78 -2.32 -9.89
N ALA A 254 1.20 -2.99 -8.82
CA ALA A 254 1.17 -2.46 -7.46
C ALA A 254 2.02 -1.18 -7.32
N TYR A 255 3.22 -1.19 -7.89
CA TYR A 255 4.08 -0.02 -7.92
C TYR A 255 3.41 1.16 -8.67
N LEU A 256 2.89 0.90 -9.88
CA LEU A 256 2.24 1.92 -10.70
C LEU A 256 0.99 2.50 -10.02
N ALA A 257 0.19 1.69 -9.33
CA ALA A 257 -1.03 2.13 -8.65
C ALA A 257 -0.80 3.34 -7.73
N LEU A 258 0.36 3.40 -7.06
CA LEU A 258 0.68 4.47 -6.11
C LEU A 258 1.73 5.47 -6.61
N THR A 259 2.34 5.25 -7.78
CA THR A 259 3.29 6.21 -8.37
C THR A 259 2.60 7.48 -8.87
N GLY A 260 1.31 7.42 -9.19
CA GLY A 260 0.51 8.55 -9.69
C GLY A 260 0.26 9.68 -8.69
N GLU A 261 0.85 9.63 -7.49
CA GLU A 261 0.66 10.58 -6.38
C GLU A 261 -0.83 10.79 -6.00
N SER A 262 -1.66 9.88 -6.41
CA SER A 262 -3.05 9.86 -6.05
C SER A 262 -3.21 9.09 -4.74
N TYR A 263 -4.25 9.42 -4.04
CA TYR A 263 -4.55 8.85 -2.74
C TYR A 263 -5.80 7.97 -2.88
N GLY A 264 -6.02 7.06 -1.94
CA GLY A 264 -7.30 6.42 -1.76
C GLY A 264 -8.42 7.45 -1.59
N ASN A 265 -9.63 6.97 -1.55
CA ASN A 265 -10.81 7.78 -1.27
C ASN A 265 -11.65 7.15 -0.13
N CYS A 266 -12.97 7.27 -0.18
CA CYS A 266 -13.86 6.73 0.84
C CYS A 266 -13.74 5.21 1.04
N GLY A 267 -13.30 4.47 0.03
CA GLY A 267 -13.07 3.03 0.13
C GLY A 267 -11.96 2.70 1.13
N HIS A 268 -10.79 3.35 0.99
CA HIS A 268 -9.69 3.16 1.93
C HIS A 268 -10.03 3.62 3.35
N SER A 269 -10.79 4.72 3.54
CA SER A 269 -11.23 5.13 4.87
C SER A 269 -12.10 4.05 5.53
N MET A 270 -13.01 3.43 4.78
CA MET A 270 -13.80 2.29 5.27
C MET A 270 -12.91 1.07 5.58
N ALA A 271 -11.92 0.77 4.72
CA ALA A 271 -10.99 -0.34 4.93
C ALA A 271 -10.14 -0.17 6.19
N HIS A 272 -9.67 1.04 6.47
CA HIS A 272 -8.93 1.35 7.69
C HIS A 272 -9.78 1.17 8.95
N ALA A 273 -11.04 1.64 8.92
CA ALA A 273 -11.97 1.50 10.05
C ALA A 273 -12.27 0.03 10.35
N ILE A 274 -12.62 -0.75 9.33
CA ILE A 274 -12.93 -2.18 9.46
C ILE A 274 -11.68 -2.98 9.90
N GLY A 275 -10.55 -2.72 9.27
CA GLY A 275 -9.29 -3.40 9.63
C GLY A 275 -8.88 -3.15 11.09
N ALA A 276 -9.09 -1.93 11.60
CA ALA A 276 -8.81 -1.59 12.99
C ALA A 276 -9.77 -2.27 13.98
N ASP A 277 -11.07 -2.34 13.66
CA ASP A 277 -12.09 -2.90 14.57
C ASP A 277 -12.04 -4.43 14.63
N PHE A 278 -11.80 -5.09 13.51
CA PHE A 278 -11.90 -6.55 13.41
C PHE A 278 -10.56 -7.27 13.20
N HIS A 279 -9.46 -6.52 13.16
CA HIS A 279 -8.11 -7.07 12.90
C HIS A 279 -8.04 -7.88 11.59
N VAL A 280 -8.83 -7.49 10.58
CA VAL A 280 -8.81 -8.09 9.25
C VAL A 280 -7.67 -7.47 8.44
N PRO A 281 -6.88 -8.28 7.72
CA PRO A 281 -5.83 -7.77 6.86
C PRO A 281 -6.33 -6.69 5.88
N HIS A 282 -5.58 -5.60 5.73
CA HIS A 282 -5.99 -4.41 4.98
C HIS A 282 -6.49 -4.72 3.56
N GLY A 283 -5.71 -5.49 2.77
CA GLY A 283 -6.13 -5.85 1.41
C GLY A 283 -7.40 -6.71 1.35
N HIS A 284 -7.72 -7.45 2.42
CA HIS A 284 -9.00 -8.16 2.52
C HIS A 284 -10.16 -7.16 2.67
N CYS A 285 -9.99 -6.14 3.52
CA CYS A 285 -10.98 -5.07 3.66
C CYS A 285 -11.15 -4.32 2.33
N CYS A 286 -10.05 -4.00 1.63
CA CYS A 286 -10.09 -3.36 0.32
C CYS A 286 -10.85 -4.20 -0.71
N ALA A 287 -10.67 -5.52 -0.70
CA ALA A 287 -11.39 -6.43 -1.60
C ALA A 287 -12.91 -6.37 -1.41
N TRP A 288 -13.40 -6.29 -0.17
CA TRP A 288 -14.83 -6.16 0.11
C TRP A 288 -15.40 -4.81 -0.32
N ILE A 289 -14.64 -3.75 -0.10
CA ILE A 289 -15.12 -2.37 -0.10
C ILE A 289 -14.99 -1.73 -1.48
N ALA A 290 -13.91 -2.00 -2.21
CA ALA A 290 -13.61 -1.32 -3.47
C ALA A 290 -14.77 -1.36 -4.50
N PRO A 291 -15.50 -2.48 -4.71
CA PRO A 291 -16.64 -2.52 -5.63
C PRO A 291 -17.77 -1.57 -5.22
N VAL A 292 -18.02 -1.46 -3.90
CA VAL A 292 -19.11 -0.60 -3.34
C VAL A 292 -18.70 0.86 -3.39
N ALA A 293 -17.48 1.18 -3.01
CA ALA A 293 -16.94 2.54 -3.06
C ALA A 293 -16.93 3.08 -4.50
N LEU A 294 -16.52 2.24 -5.48
CA LEU A 294 -16.55 2.62 -6.88
C LEU A 294 -17.98 2.90 -7.36
N TYR A 295 -18.94 2.02 -7.05
CA TYR A 295 -20.32 2.21 -7.45
C TYR A 295 -20.97 3.43 -6.78
N TYR A 296 -20.54 3.76 -5.58
CA TYR A 296 -20.97 4.97 -4.87
C TYR A 296 -20.58 6.24 -5.63
N THR A 297 -19.36 6.31 -6.16
CA THR A 297 -18.86 7.50 -6.87
C THR A 297 -19.33 7.64 -8.31
N ARG A 298 -20.16 6.73 -8.82
CA ARG A 298 -20.50 6.57 -10.25
C ARG A 298 -21.05 7.82 -10.94
N ASN A 299 -21.77 8.65 -10.21
CA ASN A 299 -22.41 9.85 -10.80
C ASN A 299 -21.40 10.99 -11.01
N ASP A 300 -20.32 10.99 -10.23
CA ASP A 300 -19.30 12.05 -10.25
C ASP A 300 -18.02 11.61 -10.99
N CYS A 301 -17.86 10.31 -11.27
CA CYS A 301 -16.67 9.70 -11.86
C CYS A 301 -16.99 8.86 -13.12
N ASP A 302 -17.98 9.24 -13.94
CA ASP A 302 -18.38 8.44 -15.13
C ASP A 302 -17.22 8.24 -16.10
N HIS A 303 -16.41 9.29 -16.36
CA HIS A 303 -15.25 9.20 -17.25
C HIS A 303 -14.21 8.19 -16.74
N GLU A 304 -13.87 8.26 -15.46
CA GLU A 304 -12.88 7.41 -14.81
C GLU A 304 -13.36 5.96 -14.74
N ILE A 305 -14.65 5.75 -14.47
CA ILE A 305 -15.25 4.40 -14.45
C ILE A 305 -15.24 3.77 -15.85
N ARG A 306 -15.45 4.53 -16.92
CA ARG A 306 -15.29 4.04 -18.29
C ARG A 306 -13.85 3.67 -18.61
N LEU A 307 -12.89 4.44 -18.08
CA LEU A 307 -11.47 4.10 -18.21
C LEU A 307 -11.14 2.79 -17.46
N ILE A 308 -11.70 2.60 -16.24
CA ILE A 308 -11.58 1.34 -15.49
C ILE A 308 -12.20 0.18 -16.26
N ALA A 309 -13.41 0.35 -16.81
CA ALA A 309 -14.08 -0.66 -17.63
C ALA A 309 -13.21 -1.10 -18.82
N ARG A 310 -12.63 -0.14 -19.52
CA ARG A 310 -11.71 -0.40 -20.63
C ARG A 310 -10.47 -1.18 -20.19
N SER A 311 -9.89 -0.82 -19.04
CA SER A 311 -8.73 -1.53 -18.49
C SER A 311 -9.07 -2.97 -18.06
N PHE A 312 -10.32 -3.24 -17.70
CA PHE A 312 -10.83 -4.57 -17.36
C PHE A 312 -11.27 -5.38 -18.60
N GLY A 313 -11.27 -4.76 -19.79
CA GLY A 313 -11.79 -5.40 -21.01
C GLY A 313 -13.32 -5.48 -21.08
N LEU A 314 -14.01 -4.63 -20.34
CA LEU A 314 -15.48 -4.50 -20.35
C LEU A 314 -15.92 -3.45 -21.37
N ASP A 315 -17.22 -3.45 -21.72
CA ASP A 315 -17.78 -2.45 -22.62
C ASP A 315 -17.87 -1.08 -21.93
N ASP A 316 -16.95 -0.17 -22.28
CA ASP A 316 -16.88 1.18 -21.73
C ASP A 316 -17.99 2.11 -22.25
N LYS A 317 -18.82 1.65 -23.22
CA LYS A 317 -19.99 2.37 -23.73
C LYS A 317 -21.29 1.90 -23.13
N SER A 318 -21.27 0.83 -22.32
CA SER A 318 -22.46 0.31 -21.64
C SER A 318 -23.19 1.42 -20.89
N PRO A 319 -24.53 1.50 -20.95
CA PRO A 319 -25.30 2.41 -20.12
C PRO A 319 -25.27 2.04 -18.63
N THR A 320 -24.85 0.79 -18.32
CA THR A 320 -24.72 0.24 -16.97
C THR A 320 -23.26 0.06 -16.55
N VAL A 321 -22.33 0.74 -17.19
CA VAL A 321 -20.88 0.52 -17.03
C VAL A 321 -20.43 0.50 -15.56
N ALA A 322 -20.92 1.38 -14.72
CA ALA A 322 -20.55 1.42 -13.30
C ALA A 322 -21.00 0.15 -12.54
N LYS A 323 -22.20 -0.33 -12.86
CA LYS A 323 -22.74 -1.58 -12.33
C LYS A 323 -21.93 -2.78 -12.84
N ASP A 324 -21.61 -2.78 -14.13
CA ASP A 324 -20.87 -3.87 -14.78
C ASP A 324 -19.47 -4.01 -14.18
N VAL A 325 -18.76 -2.89 -13.96
CA VAL A 325 -17.44 -2.86 -13.31
C VAL A 325 -17.53 -3.33 -11.87
N ALA A 326 -18.45 -2.78 -11.07
CA ALA A 326 -18.59 -3.15 -9.66
C ALA A 326 -18.93 -4.64 -9.49
N ASN A 327 -19.82 -5.18 -10.34
CA ASN A 327 -20.18 -6.59 -10.32
C ASN A 327 -19.01 -7.48 -10.76
N ALA A 328 -18.25 -7.08 -11.77
CA ALA A 328 -17.06 -7.81 -12.18
C ALA A 328 -16.00 -7.87 -11.05
N MET A 329 -15.82 -6.78 -10.31
CA MET A 329 -14.94 -6.77 -9.14
C MET A 329 -15.44 -7.73 -8.04
N LYS A 330 -16.74 -7.74 -7.71
CA LYS A 330 -17.31 -8.69 -6.75
C LYS A 330 -17.10 -10.15 -7.19
N GLN A 331 -17.33 -10.44 -8.46
CA GLN A 331 -17.09 -11.77 -9.03
C GLN A 331 -15.63 -12.19 -8.95
N LEU A 332 -14.70 -11.26 -9.18
CA LEU A 332 -13.27 -11.51 -8.99
C LEU A 332 -12.96 -11.86 -7.53
N VAL A 333 -13.44 -11.07 -6.56
CA VAL A 333 -13.27 -11.32 -5.12
C VAL A 333 -13.72 -12.74 -4.75
N TRP A 334 -14.90 -13.16 -5.22
CA TRP A 334 -15.41 -14.52 -4.97
C TRP A 334 -14.56 -15.60 -5.64
N SER A 335 -14.10 -15.36 -6.88
CA SER A 335 -13.26 -16.33 -7.62
C SER A 335 -11.89 -16.53 -6.97
N LEU A 336 -11.41 -15.56 -6.21
CA LEU A 336 -10.17 -15.62 -5.43
C LEU A 336 -10.36 -16.27 -4.04
N GLY A 337 -11.57 -16.75 -3.72
CA GLY A 337 -11.86 -17.40 -2.44
C GLY A 337 -11.74 -16.49 -1.22
N ILE A 338 -11.87 -15.17 -1.41
CA ILE A 338 -11.85 -14.19 -0.32
C ILE A 338 -13.16 -14.30 0.45
N LYS A 339 -13.07 -14.67 1.73
CA LYS A 339 -14.23 -14.87 2.61
C LYS A 339 -14.98 -13.55 2.83
N THR A 340 -16.30 -13.63 2.91
CA THR A 340 -17.16 -12.49 3.29
C THR A 340 -17.03 -12.15 4.78
N PRO A 341 -17.47 -10.95 5.22
CA PRO A 341 -17.51 -10.62 6.66
C PRO A 341 -18.29 -11.65 7.49
N ALA A 342 -19.42 -12.14 6.96
CA ALA A 342 -20.24 -13.15 7.64
C ALA A 342 -19.50 -14.48 7.79
N GLU A 343 -18.77 -14.94 6.76
CA GLU A 343 -17.95 -16.17 6.81
C GLU A 343 -16.74 -16.05 7.75
N MET A 344 -16.33 -14.82 8.07
CA MET A 344 -15.33 -14.54 9.10
C MET A 344 -15.93 -14.41 10.51
N GLY A 345 -17.24 -14.61 10.67
CA GLY A 345 -17.94 -14.54 11.95
C GLY A 345 -18.20 -13.13 12.47
N ILE A 346 -18.03 -12.11 11.63
CA ILE A 346 -18.32 -10.72 11.99
C ILE A 346 -19.84 -10.52 11.91
N LYS A 347 -20.46 -9.92 12.93
CA LYS A 347 -21.88 -9.62 12.89
C LYS A 347 -22.16 -8.34 12.09
N ARG A 348 -23.31 -8.31 11.42
CA ARG A 348 -23.68 -7.18 10.58
C ARG A 348 -23.80 -5.86 11.34
N GLU A 349 -24.43 -5.91 12.52
CA GLU A 349 -24.58 -4.75 13.39
C GLU A 349 -23.23 -4.17 13.84
N ASP A 350 -22.27 -5.03 14.22
CA ASP A 350 -20.94 -4.61 14.65
C ASP A 350 -20.15 -4.02 13.47
N PHE A 351 -20.25 -4.62 12.28
CA PHE A 351 -19.59 -4.15 11.07
C PHE A 351 -20.06 -2.73 10.68
N ILE A 352 -21.36 -2.49 10.72
CA ILE A 352 -21.98 -1.19 10.41
C ILE A 352 -21.65 -0.16 11.49
N ALA A 353 -21.48 -0.58 12.75
CA ALA A 353 -21.14 0.30 13.86
C ALA A 353 -19.75 0.97 13.71
N SER A 354 -18.89 0.50 12.80
CA SER A 354 -17.59 1.12 12.48
C SER A 354 -17.72 2.45 11.71
N ALA A 355 -18.92 2.84 11.25
CA ALA A 355 -19.12 4.05 10.44
C ALA A 355 -18.54 5.35 11.03
N PRO A 356 -18.64 5.66 12.34
CA PRO A 356 -18.00 6.85 12.91
C PRO A 356 -16.48 6.88 12.72
N LYS A 357 -15.80 5.73 12.75
CA LYS A 357 -14.34 5.63 12.55
C LYS A 357 -13.93 5.93 11.12
N VAL A 358 -14.80 5.66 10.14
CA VAL A 358 -14.56 6.03 8.74
C VAL A 358 -14.33 7.54 8.61
N MET A 359 -15.07 8.34 9.38
CA MET A 359 -15.01 9.80 9.32
C MET A 359 -13.75 10.38 10.00
N VAL A 360 -13.02 9.59 10.78
CA VAL A 360 -11.76 10.01 11.41
C VAL A 360 -10.62 10.06 10.40
N ASP A 361 -10.63 9.19 9.40
CA ASP A 361 -9.60 9.15 8.36
C ASP A 361 -9.85 10.23 7.30
N PRO A 362 -8.97 11.25 7.14
CA PRO A 362 -9.18 12.34 6.21
C PRO A 362 -9.14 11.93 4.72
N ILE A 363 -8.75 10.70 4.39
CA ILE A 363 -8.69 10.21 3.01
C ILE A 363 -10.09 10.27 2.35
N HIS A 364 -11.18 10.09 3.10
CA HIS A 364 -12.55 10.19 2.56
C HIS A 364 -12.84 11.57 1.93
N LEU A 365 -12.14 12.64 2.34
CA LEU A 365 -12.27 13.98 1.77
C LEU A 365 -11.70 14.08 0.33
N CYS A 366 -10.97 13.07 -0.11
CA CYS A 366 -10.48 12.96 -1.48
C CYS A 366 -11.52 12.36 -2.45
N CYS A 367 -12.69 11.97 -1.96
CA CYS A 367 -13.80 11.48 -2.78
C CYS A 367 -14.55 12.64 -3.45
N HIS A 368 -14.90 12.51 -4.73
CA HIS A 368 -15.76 13.49 -5.42
C HIS A 368 -17.14 13.55 -4.80
N THR A 369 -17.71 12.40 -4.46
CA THR A 369 -19.00 12.29 -3.78
C THR A 369 -18.79 12.45 -2.28
N PRO A 370 -19.32 13.51 -1.62
CA PRO A 370 -19.12 13.73 -0.19
C PRO A 370 -19.66 12.55 0.64
N LEU A 371 -18.84 12.02 1.53
CA LEU A 371 -19.25 10.96 2.46
C LEU A 371 -19.72 11.56 3.79
N THR A 372 -20.88 11.14 4.25
CA THR A 372 -21.39 11.40 5.61
C THR A 372 -21.37 10.13 6.44
N GLU A 373 -21.45 10.22 7.77
CA GLU A 373 -21.50 9.05 8.64
C GLU A 373 -22.70 8.13 8.31
N ASP A 374 -23.89 8.72 8.07
CA ASP A 374 -25.07 7.94 7.71
C ASP A 374 -24.88 7.20 6.39
N LYS A 375 -24.25 7.85 5.40
CA LYS A 375 -23.91 7.20 4.13
C LYS A 375 -22.83 6.11 4.30
N ALA A 376 -21.84 6.35 5.13
CA ALA A 376 -20.83 5.32 5.46
C ALA A 376 -21.50 4.09 6.09
N ARG A 377 -22.48 4.30 6.97
CA ARG A 377 -23.28 3.24 7.60
C ARG A 377 -24.07 2.42 6.57
N GLU A 378 -24.71 3.10 5.61
CA GLU A 378 -25.42 2.46 4.51
C GLU A 378 -24.47 1.63 3.64
N LEU A 379 -23.35 2.23 3.19
CA LEU A 379 -22.36 1.56 2.36
C LEU A 379 -21.72 0.36 3.06
N LEU A 380 -21.41 0.44 4.36
CA LEU A 380 -20.92 -0.69 5.13
C LEU A 380 -21.97 -1.83 5.17
N GLY A 381 -23.27 -1.50 5.19
CA GLY A 381 -24.33 -2.50 5.04
C GLY A 381 -24.27 -3.20 3.68
N GLU A 382 -24.10 -2.45 2.58
CA GLU A 382 -23.93 -3.02 1.23
C GLU A 382 -22.65 -3.88 1.12
N VAL A 383 -21.56 -3.42 1.72
CA VAL A 383 -20.29 -4.18 1.80
C VAL A 383 -20.49 -5.50 2.53
N TYR A 384 -21.18 -5.49 3.66
CA TYR A 384 -21.45 -6.70 4.41
C TYR A 384 -22.28 -7.71 3.61
N ASP A 385 -23.33 -7.22 2.95
CA ASP A 385 -24.29 -8.07 2.21
C ASP A 385 -23.70 -8.67 0.93
N GLN A 386 -22.65 -8.11 0.35
CA GLN A 386 -21.89 -8.59 -0.83
C GLN A 386 -22.77 -8.97 -2.04
N LYS A 387 -23.95 -8.35 -2.20
CA LYS A 387 -24.87 -8.63 -3.32
C LYS A 387 -24.40 -7.98 -4.61
N LEU A 388 -24.69 -8.62 -5.75
CA LEU A 388 -24.57 -7.98 -7.06
C LEU A 388 -25.59 -6.85 -7.20
N TYR A 389 -25.23 -5.83 -7.95
CA TYR A 389 -26.15 -4.77 -8.35
C TYR A 389 -27.08 -5.29 -9.47
N GLU A 390 -28.38 -5.01 -9.38
CA GLU A 390 -29.40 -5.40 -10.37
C GLU A 390 -29.50 -4.40 -11.53
#